data_792b1154ead6a769c17aa370e153cdb4
#
_entry.id   792b1154ead6a769c17aa370e153cdb4
#
_cell.length_a   1.000
_cell.length_b   1.000
_cell.length_c   1.000
_cell.angle_alpha   90.00
_cell.angle_beta   90.00
_cell.angle_gamma   90.00
#
_symmetry.space_group_name_H-M   'P 1'
#
loop_
_entity.id
_entity.type
_entity.pdbx_description
1 polymer ?
#
loop_
_entity_poly.entity_id
_entity_poly.type
_entity_poly.pdbx_seq_one_letter_code
_entity_poly.pdbx_strand_id
1 'polypeptide(L)'
;MDFNIKRIIRFYDRLSTRLITLTALWVTFIICAIGYQMYLSQQVQTAGAYQYEVGSLPARVYRLNLFADRAFGGEDFATQYRAIDEAMRRIGKRDLGNEFFIDRSQEQQSADVLLNEWRNVVGPLFLLAREQSNPIGTDELERFITKIDTVNKQIAVNRDKALMIQKGVQTLLMILAIGSLFGIMYFLMSWVIRPTEYVRTGLSAVREGKLDTRLHLVGASEFEAIASDFNAMAGRLQDLVENLAAKVKEKTEAVEEKKRNLSYLYEMTSFVSQ
;
A
#
# COMPACT_ATOMS: atom_id res chain seq x y z
N MET A 1 24.49 -27.18 -10.62
CA MET A 1 23.46 -26.46 -9.90
C MET A 1 24.01 -25.25 -9.12
N ASP A 2 25.25 -25.27 -8.66
CA ASP A 2 25.91 -24.16 -7.91
C ASP A 2 26.22 -22.89 -8.68
N PHE A 3 26.38 -22.96 -10.00
CA PHE A 3 26.74 -21.78 -10.82
C PHE A 3 25.57 -20.78 -10.96
N ASN A 4 24.34 -21.27 -10.96
CA ASN A 4 23.15 -20.42 -11.04
C ASN A 4 22.85 -19.72 -9.72
N ILE A 5 23.09 -20.37 -8.59
CA ILE A 5 22.81 -19.81 -7.26
C ILE A 5 23.79 -18.65 -6.96
N LYS A 6 25.07 -18.79 -7.27
CA LYS A 6 26.07 -17.71 -7.10
C LYS A 6 25.79 -16.50 -8.01
N ARG A 7 25.22 -16.71 -9.20
CA ARG A 7 24.83 -15.64 -10.12
C ARG A 7 23.60 -14.88 -9.63
N ILE A 8 22.63 -15.59 -9.05
CA ILE A 8 21.43 -15.02 -8.44
C ILE A 8 21.78 -14.23 -7.18
N ILE A 9 22.63 -14.77 -6.30
CA ILE A 9 23.09 -14.08 -5.08
C ILE A 9 23.85 -12.79 -5.45
N ARG A 10 24.73 -12.81 -6.45
CA ARG A 10 25.48 -11.64 -6.91
C ARG A 10 24.58 -10.60 -7.59
N PHE A 11 23.43 -11.02 -8.18
CA PHE A 11 22.43 -10.11 -8.74
C PHE A 11 21.65 -9.40 -7.64
N TYR A 12 21.34 -10.11 -6.54
CA TYR A 12 20.65 -9.54 -5.36
C TYR A 12 21.54 -8.64 -4.50
N ASP A 13 22.88 -8.72 -4.65
CA ASP A 13 23.82 -7.89 -3.90
C ASP A 13 23.98 -6.48 -4.47
N ARG A 14 23.44 -6.21 -5.65
CA ARG A 14 23.47 -4.86 -6.23
C ARG A 14 22.44 -3.97 -5.55
N LEU A 15 22.86 -2.77 -5.16
CA LEU A 15 21.99 -1.74 -4.58
C LEU A 15 20.81 -1.43 -5.49
N SER A 16 21.05 -1.32 -6.80
CA SER A 16 20.04 -1.08 -7.82
C SER A 16 18.95 -2.17 -7.82
N THR A 17 19.34 -3.45 -7.71
CA THR A 17 18.39 -4.57 -7.69
C THR A 17 17.56 -4.57 -6.40
N ARG A 18 18.19 -4.31 -5.25
CA ARG A 18 17.47 -4.21 -3.96
C ARG A 18 16.48 -3.05 -3.96
N LEU A 19 16.85 -1.90 -4.51
CA LEU A 19 15.95 -0.75 -4.67
C LEU A 19 14.76 -1.07 -5.58
N ILE A 20 15.01 -1.66 -6.76
CA ILE A 20 13.96 -2.02 -7.72
C ILE A 20 13.00 -3.06 -7.12
N THR A 21 13.52 -4.10 -6.48
CA THR A 21 12.67 -5.13 -5.87
C THR A 21 11.84 -4.58 -4.72
N LEU A 22 12.41 -3.75 -3.85
CA LEU A 22 11.70 -3.15 -2.73
C LEU A 22 10.63 -2.16 -3.20
N THR A 23 10.93 -1.32 -4.19
CA THR A 23 9.94 -0.39 -4.77
C THR A 23 8.84 -1.13 -5.52
N ALA A 24 9.17 -2.17 -6.30
CA ALA A 24 8.18 -2.99 -7.00
C ALA A 24 7.24 -3.70 -6.01
N LEU A 25 7.77 -4.26 -4.93
CA LEU A 25 7.01 -4.93 -3.87
C LEU A 25 6.08 -3.93 -3.16
N TRP A 26 6.58 -2.74 -2.89
CA TRP A 26 5.81 -1.68 -2.24
C TRP A 26 4.68 -1.15 -3.13
N VAL A 27 4.96 -0.91 -4.42
CA VAL A 27 3.93 -0.50 -5.40
C VAL A 27 2.86 -1.57 -5.55
N THR A 28 3.24 -2.85 -5.64
CA THR A 28 2.31 -3.97 -5.71
C THR A 28 1.42 -4.02 -4.46
N PHE A 29 2.01 -3.84 -3.27
CA PHE A 29 1.26 -3.78 -2.02
C PHE A 29 0.23 -2.64 -2.01
N ILE A 30 0.61 -1.43 -2.45
CA ILE A 30 -0.31 -0.29 -2.54
C ILE A 30 -1.47 -0.60 -3.49
N ILE A 31 -1.19 -1.15 -4.68
CA ILE A 31 -2.23 -1.48 -5.67
C ILE A 31 -3.20 -2.50 -5.09
N CYS A 32 -2.71 -3.57 -4.45
CA CYS A 32 -3.54 -4.56 -3.78
C CYS A 32 -4.38 -3.95 -2.64
N ALA A 33 -3.79 -3.07 -1.84
CA ALA A 33 -4.48 -2.40 -0.73
C ALA A 33 -5.61 -1.49 -1.23
N ILE A 34 -5.37 -0.71 -2.28
CA ILE A 34 -6.38 0.15 -2.91
C ILE A 34 -7.50 -0.72 -3.53
N GLY A 35 -7.15 -1.78 -4.25
CA GLY A 35 -8.12 -2.71 -4.83
C GLY A 35 -9.01 -3.34 -3.77
N TYR A 36 -8.43 -3.80 -2.67
CA TYR A 36 -9.17 -4.36 -1.55
C TYR A 36 -10.08 -3.33 -0.86
N GLN A 37 -9.59 -2.11 -0.67
CA GLN A 37 -10.38 -1.02 -0.11
C GLN A 37 -11.58 -0.63 -1.01
N MET A 38 -11.38 -0.59 -2.34
CA MET A 38 -12.48 -0.37 -3.29
C MET A 38 -13.53 -1.48 -3.22
N TYR A 39 -13.08 -2.73 -3.15
CA TYR A 39 -13.98 -3.88 -3.01
C TYR A 39 -14.85 -3.78 -1.75
N LEU A 40 -14.26 -3.50 -0.58
CA LEU A 40 -15.00 -3.31 0.67
C LEU A 40 -15.97 -2.11 0.59
N SER A 41 -15.55 -1.02 -0.03
CA SER A 41 -16.40 0.17 -0.21
C SER A 41 -17.63 -0.12 -1.05
N GLN A 42 -17.50 -0.87 -2.15
CA GLN A 42 -18.62 -1.28 -2.98
C GLN A 42 -19.61 -2.15 -2.21
N GLN A 43 -19.15 -3.09 -1.39
CA GLN A 43 -20.00 -3.93 -0.58
C GLN A 43 -20.84 -3.13 0.42
N VAL A 44 -20.23 -2.17 1.10
CA VAL A 44 -20.95 -1.29 2.05
C VAL A 44 -22.00 -0.43 1.34
N GLN A 45 -21.69 0.12 0.18
CA GLN A 45 -22.62 0.91 -0.61
C GLN A 45 -23.83 0.08 -1.08
N THR A 46 -23.58 -1.13 -1.57
CA THR A 46 -24.64 -2.05 -2.00
C THR A 46 -25.54 -2.44 -0.83
N ALA A 47 -24.98 -2.69 0.37
CA ALA A 47 -25.75 -2.96 1.57
C ALA A 47 -26.61 -1.76 2.00
N GLY A 48 -26.11 -0.52 1.83
CA GLY A 48 -26.84 0.70 2.12
C GLY A 48 -28.07 0.89 1.22
N ALA A 49 -27.92 0.67 -0.08
CA ALA A 49 -29.02 0.76 -1.04
C ALA A 49 -30.12 -0.28 -0.74
N TYR A 50 -29.70 -1.49 -0.40
CA TYR A 50 -30.61 -2.57 -0.01
C TYR A 50 -31.36 -2.26 1.28
N GLN A 51 -30.69 -1.75 2.29
CA GLN A 51 -31.33 -1.31 3.54
C GLN A 51 -32.39 -0.23 3.30
N TYR A 52 -32.11 0.72 2.41
CA TYR A 52 -33.07 1.76 2.04
C TYR A 52 -34.29 1.17 1.35
N GLU A 53 -34.12 0.21 0.44
CA GLU A 53 -35.23 -0.45 -0.27
C GLU A 53 -36.13 -1.20 0.72
N VAL A 54 -35.55 -2.04 1.60
CA VAL A 54 -36.33 -2.77 2.63
C VAL A 54 -36.97 -1.83 3.62
N GLY A 55 -36.27 -0.80 4.07
CA GLY A 55 -36.78 0.21 5.02
C GLY A 55 -37.93 1.05 4.45
N SER A 56 -38.09 1.14 3.13
CA SER A 56 -39.21 1.84 2.49
C SER A 56 -40.45 0.97 2.35
N LEU A 57 -40.35 -0.36 2.52
CA LEU A 57 -41.49 -1.29 2.33
C LEU A 57 -42.63 -1.06 3.29
N PRO A 58 -42.47 -0.82 4.61
CA PRO A 58 -43.58 -0.55 5.51
C PRO A 58 -44.49 0.56 5.02
N ALA A 59 -43.95 1.69 4.61
CA ALA A 59 -44.73 2.82 4.10
C ALA A 59 -45.46 2.49 2.80
N ARG A 60 -44.85 1.68 1.91
CA ARG A 60 -45.46 1.22 0.68
C ARG A 60 -46.60 0.23 0.95
N VAL A 61 -46.44 -0.67 1.92
CA VAL A 61 -47.44 -1.63 2.35
C VAL A 61 -48.66 -0.92 2.97
N TYR A 62 -48.43 0.07 3.85
CA TYR A 62 -49.50 0.89 4.37
C TYR A 62 -50.27 1.63 3.24
N ARG A 63 -49.54 2.20 2.29
CA ARG A 63 -50.15 2.89 1.15
C ARG A 63 -50.94 1.93 0.26
N LEU A 64 -50.44 0.70 0.04
CA LEU A 64 -51.17 -0.32 -0.71
C LEU A 64 -52.48 -0.69 0.00
N ASN A 65 -52.46 -0.77 1.33
CA ASN A 65 -53.65 -1.06 2.13
C ASN A 65 -54.72 0.05 1.99
N LEU A 66 -54.30 1.31 1.96
CA LEU A 66 -55.24 2.42 1.67
C LEU A 66 -55.83 2.32 0.27
N PHE A 67 -55.05 1.92 -0.73
CA PHE A 67 -55.54 1.75 -2.11
C PHE A 67 -56.36 0.46 -2.31
N ALA A 68 -56.44 -0.42 -1.31
CA ALA A 68 -57.36 -1.56 -1.38
C ALA A 68 -58.84 -1.13 -1.39
N ASP A 69 -59.18 0.03 -0.81
CA ASP A 69 -60.50 0.62 -0.98
C ASP A 69 -60.73 1.05 -2.45
N ARG A 70 -61.86 0.68 -3.02
CA ARG A 70 -62.28 1.05 -4.41
C ARG A 70 -62.50 2.53 -4.62
N ALA A 71 -62.65 3.31 -3.56
CA ALA A 71 -62.68 4.76 -3.62
C ALA A 71 -61.42 5.36 -4.29
N PHE A 72 -60.30 4.66 -4.23
CA PHE A 72 -59.06 5.00 -4.92
C PHE A 72 -58.93 4.30 -6.27
N GLY A 73 -58.29 4.91 -7.25
CA GLY A 73 -58.16 4.41 -8.62
C GLY A 73 -57.49 3.02 -8.67
N GLY A 74 -57.98 2.13 -9.54
CA GLY A 74 -57.41 0.78 -9.69
C GLY A 74 -55.98 0.76 -10.23
N GLU A 75 -55.61 1.76 -11.00
CA GLU A 75 -54.27 1.91 -11.57
C GLU A 75 -53.20 2.20 -10.48
N ASP A 76 -53.58 3.00 -9.48
CA ASP A 76 -52.69 3.29 -8.34
C ASP A 76 -52.41 2.03 -7.48
N PHE A 77 -53.44 1.21 -7.24
CA PHE A 77 -53.29 -0.05 -6.54
C PHE A 77 -52.37 -1.02 -7.31
N ALA A 78 -52.63 -1.23 -8.59
CA ALA A 78 -51.86 -2.15 -9.43
C ALA A 78 -50.40 -1.70 -9.56
N THR A 79 -50.15 -0.41 -9.59
CA THR A 79 -48.79 0.15 -9.65
C THR A 79 -48.04 -0.07 -8.34
N GLN A 80 -48.68 0.20 -7.19
CA GLN A 80 -48.05 -0.03 -5.87
C GLN A 80 -47.82 -1.52 -5.59
N TYR A 81 -48.78 -2.38 -5.93
CA TYR A 81 -48.67 -3.81 -5.77
C TYR A 81 -47.47 -4.36 -6.58
N ARG A 82 -47.36 -3.99 -7.86
CA ARG A 82 -46.25 -4.38 -8.71
C ARG A 82 -44.88 -3.90 -8.15
N ALA A 83 -44.83 -2.67 -7.67
CA ALA A 83 -43.62 -2.10 -7.10
C ALA A 83 -43.14 -2.85 -5.83
N ILE A 84 -44.09 -3.29 -4.97
CA ILE A 84 -43.77 -4.12 -3.81
C ILE A 84 -43.38 -5.53 -4.24
N ASP A 85 -44.10 -6.16 -5.16
CA ASP A 85 -43.78 -7.51 -5.65
C ASP A 85 -42.36 -7.57 -6.30
N GLU A 86 -42.02 -6.56 -7.10
CA GLU A 86 -40.68 -6.44 -7.65
C GLU A 86 -39.59 -6.24 -6.57
N ALA A 87 -39.88 -5.43 -5.54
CA ALA A 87 -38.97 -5.23 -4.43
C ALA A 87 -38.75 -6.56 -3.65
N MET A 88 -39.84 -7.30 -3.36
CA MET A 88 -39.75 -8.61 -2.72
C MET A 88 -39.00 -9.61 -3.56
N ARG A 89 -39.18 -9.64 -4.87
CA ARG A 89 -38.38 -10.52 -5.77
C ARG A 89 -36.92 -10.14 -5.80
N ARG A 90 -36.56 -8.85 -5.74
CA ARG A 90 -35.16 -8.41 -5.66
C ARG A 90 -34.51 -8.83 -4.34
N ILE A 91 -35.25 -8.75 -3.23
CA ILE A 91 -34.83 -9.22 -1.92
C ILE A 91 -34.52 -10.71 -1.95
N GLY A 92 -35.39 -11.54 -2.53
CA GLY A 92 -35.16 -13.01 -2.60
C GLY A 92 -34.15 -13.47 -3.64
N LYS A 93 -33.85 -12.67 -4.68
CA LYS A 93 -32.84 -13.01 -5.69
C LYS A 93 -31.42 -12.62 -5.31
N ARG A 94 -31.25 -11.85 -4.25
CA ARG A 94 -29.93 -11.42 -3.82
C ARG A 94 -29.14 -12.61 -3.31
N ASP A 95 -28.13 -12.99 -4.07
CA ASP A 95 -27.12 -13.93 -3.59
C ASP A 95 -26.29 -13.22 -2.50
N LEU A 96 -26.68 -13.44 -1.25
CA LEU A 96 -25.95 -13.00 -0.06
C LEU A 96 -24.78 -13.94 0.19
N GLY A 97 -23.97 -14.23 -0.84
CA GLY A 97 -22.84 -15.14 -0.75
C GLY A 97 -22.07 -14.96 0.57
N ASN A 98 -21.50 -16.03 1.08
CA ASN A 98 -20.66 -16.01 2.28
C ASN A 98 -19.50 -15.02 2.07
N GLU A 99 -19.77 -13.76 2.38
CA GLU A 99 -18.72 -12.76 2.42
C GLU A 99 -17.79 -13.08 3.59
N PHE A 100 -16.54 -13.20 3.31
CA PHE A 100 -15.44 -13.78 4.08
C PHE A 100 -15.36 -13.44 5.59
N PHE A 101 -16.16 -12.49 6.07
CA PHE A 101 -16.13 -12.02 7.46
C PHE A 101 -17.49 -11.79 8.12
N ILE A 102 -18.61 -11.98 7.41
CA ILE A 102 -19.95 -11.69 7.95
C ILE A 102 -20.86 -12.87 7.66
N ASP A 103 -21.31 -13.54 8.72
CA ASP A 103 -22.34 -14.56 8.60
C ASP A 103 -23.71 -13.88 8.35
N ARG A 104 -24.24 -14.07 7.14
CA ARG A 104 -25.53 -13.54 6.70
C ARG A 104 -26.64 -14.57 6.66
N SER A 105 -26.38 -15.76 7.21
CA SER A 105 -27.36 -16.86 7.19
C SER A 105 -28.70 -16.47 7.81
N GLN A 106 -28.69 -15.72 8.90
CA GLN A 106 -29.92 -15.21 9.54
C GLN A 106 -30.65 -14.15 8.70
N GLU A 107 -29.91 -13.26 8.03
CA GLU A 107 -30.47 -12.26 7.13
C GLU A 107 -31.18 -12.95 5.95
N GLN A 108 -30.53 -13.94 5.34
CA GLN A 108 -31.08 -14.70 4.23
C GLN A 108 -32.29 -15.49 4.66
N GLN A 109 -32.24 -16.21 5.79
CA GLN A 109 -33.37 -16.95 6.30
C GLN A 109 -34.57 -16.06 6.58
N SER A 110 -34.37 -14.88 7.15
CA SER A 110 -35.47 -13.94 7.42
C SER A 110 -36.03 -13.33 6.15
N ALA A 111 -35.19 -13.06 5.16
CA ALA A 111 -35.63 -12.60 3.83
C ALA A 111 -36.45 -13.67 3.10
N ASP A 112 -36.05 -14.94 3.19
CA ASP A 112 -36.81 -16.06 2.59
C ASP A 112 -38.19 -16.24 3.27
N VAL A 113 -38.25 -16.14 4.59
CA VAL A 113 -39.51 -16.18 5.34
C VAL A 113 -40.40 -15.03 4.92
N LEU A 114 -39.88 -13.80 4.84
CA LEU A 114 -40.63 -12.62 4.40
C LEU A 114 -41.15 -12.79 2.97
N LEU A 115 -40.33 -13.28 2.04
CA LEU A 115 -40.71 -13.52 0.65
C LEU A 115 -41.79 -14.59 0.52
N ASN A 116 -41.68 -15.69 1.25
CA ASN A 116 -42.67 -16.76 1.26
C ASN A 116 -44.01 -16.28 1.81
N GLU A 117 -44.01 -15.45 2.86
CA GLU A 117 -45.24 -14.89 3.41
C GLU A 117 -45.87 -13.87 2.47
N TRP A 118 -45.10 -13.01 1.83
CA TRP A 118 -45.63 -12.14 0.78
C TRP A 118 -46.27 -12.93 -0.33
N ARG A 119 -45.59 -13.95 -0.83
CA ARG A 119 -46.05 -14.73 -2.00
C ARG A 119 -47.28 -15.57 -1.71
N ASN A 120 -47.38 -16.16 -0.55
CA ASN A 120 -48.40 -17.17 -0.25
C ASN A 120 -49.52 -16.66 0.64
N VAL A 121 -49.32 -15.55 1.36
CA VAL A 121 -50.34 -15.05 2.32
C VAL A 121 -50.70 -13.60 2.02
N VAL A 122 -49.76 -12.68 2.20
CA VAL A 122 -50.09 -11.23 2.23
C VAL A 122 -50.39 -10.68 0.83
N GLY A 123 -49.67 -11.06 -0.20
CA GLY A 123 -49.92 -10.64 -1.58
C GLY A 123 -51.31 -11.05 -2.07
N PRO A 124 -51.72 -12.33 -1.95
CA PRO A 124 -53.09 -12.75 -2.25
C PRO A 124 -54.14 -12.06 -1.42
N LEU A 125 -53.88 -11.81 -0.12
CA LEU A 125 -54.82 -11.05 0.74
C LEU A 125 -55.08 -9.63 0.21
N PHE A 126 -54.05 -8.94 -0.27
CA PHE A 126 -54.21 -7.60 -0.87
C PHE A 126 -55.06 -7.64 -2.14
N LEU A 127 -54.93 -8.68 -2.97
CA LEU A 127 -55.79 -8.84 -4.15
C LEU A 127 -57.26 -9.07 -3.77
N LEU A 128 -57.50 -9.93 -2.77
CA LEU A 128 -58.85 -10.18 -2.23
C LEU A 128 -59.42 -8.90 -1.56
N ALA A 129 -58.63 -8.20 -0.76
CA ALA A 129 -59.00 -6.95 -0.13
C ALA A 129 -59.46 -5.89 -1.16
N ARG A 130 -58.79 -5.82 -2.30
CA ARG A 130 -59.17 -4.96 -3.43
C ARG A 130 -60.47 -5.40 -4.07
N GLU A 131 -60.67 -6.71 -4.28
CA GLU A 131 -61.91 -7.24 -4.84
C GLU A 131 -63.15 -6.94 -3.95
N GLN A 132 -62.96 -7.08 -2.64
CA GLN A 132 -63.99 -6.88 -1.64
C GLN A 132 -64.20 -5.41 -1.22
N SER A 133 -63.31 -4.52 -1.65
CA SER A 133 -63.25 -3.12 -1.19
C SER A 133 -63.10 -2.99 0.34
N ASN A 134 -62.38 -3.94 0.95
CA ASN A 134 -62.22 -4.04 2.40
C ASN A 134 -60.71 -4.13 2.72
N PRO A 135 -60.07 -3.07 3.22
CA PRO A 135 -58.66 -3.07 3.59
C PRO A 135 -58.32 -4.18 4.59
N ILE A 136 -57.10 -4.68 4.53
CA ILE A 136 -56.60 -5.70 5.46
C ILE A 136 -56.60 -5.14 6.89
N GLY A 137 -56.99 -5.97 7.85
CA GLY A 137 -57.02 -5.61 9.24
C GLY A 137 -55.66 -5.16 9.80
N THR A 138 -55.68 -4.23 10.73
CA THR A 138 -54.47 -3.64 11.31
C THR A 138 -53.53 -4.66 11.92
N ASP A 139 -54.08 -5.68 12.59
CA ASP A 139 -53.26 -6.73 13.25
C ASP A 139 -52.44 -7.60 12.29
N GLU A 140 -53.01 -7.94 11.14
CA GLU A 140 -52.33 -8.73 10.11
C GLU A 140 -51.25 -7.90 9.39
N LEU A 141 -51.60 -6.65 9.13
CA LEU A 141 -50.69 -5.68 8.52
C LEU A 141 -49.48 -5.42 9.42
N GLU A 142 -49.72 -5.17 10.72
CA GLU A 142 -48.62 -4.95 11.68
C GLU A 142 -47.73 -6.14 11.88
N ARG A 143 -48.25 -7.38 11.86
CA ARG A 143 -47.45 -8.61 11.91
C ARG A 143 -46.49 -8.69 10.71
N PHE A 144 -47.00 -8.41 9.51
CA PHE A 144 -46.16 -8.39 8.31
C PHE A 144 -45.11 -7.30 8.35
N ILE A 145 -45.47 -6.08 8.77
CA ILE A 145 -44.51 -4.96 8.93
C ILE A 145 -43.45 -5.28 9.96
N THR A 146 -43.80 -5.93 11.08
CA THR A 146 -42.81 -6.36 12.09
C THR A 146 -41.78 -7.32 11.50
N LYS A 147 -42.18 -8.17 10.56
CA LYS A 147 -41.20 -9.07 9.86
C LYS A 147 -40.30 -8.28 8.92
N ILE A 148 -40.83 -7.29 8.20
CA ILE A 148 -40.00 -6.37 7.39
C ILE A 148 -39.00 -5.66 8.27
N ASP A 149 -39.41 -5.14 9.43
CA ASP A 149 -38.52 -4.46 10.38
C ASP A 149 -37.46 -5.37 10.95
N THR A 150 -37.79 -6.66 11.17
CA THR A 150 -36.84 -7.66 11.62
C THR A 150 -35.72 -7.87 10.57
N VAL A 151 -36.10 -8.03 9.30
CA VAL A 151 -35.12 -8.12 8.19
C VAL A 151 -34.28 -6.84 8.10
N ASN A 152 -34.93 -5.68 8.17
CA ASN A 152 -34.23 -4.38 8.12
C ASN A 152 -33.21 -4.21 9.25
N LYS A 153 -33.55 -4.63 10.49
CA LYS A 153 -32.64 -4.63 11.64
C LYS A 153 -31.43 -5.55 11.43
N GLN A 154 -31.64 -6.74 10.88
CA GLN A 154 -30.54 -7.68 10.58
C GLN A 154 -29.59 -7.12 9.52
N ILE A 155 -30.14 -6.49 8.46
CA ILE A 155 -29.36 -5.80 7.45
C ILE A 155 -28.55 -4.67 8.08
N ALA A 156 -29.15 -3.86 8.96
CA ALA A 156 -28.46 -2.78 9.66
C ALA A 156 -27.29 -3.29 10.50
N VAL A 157 -27.50 -4.36 11.30
CA VAL A 157 -26.44 -4.98 12.14
C VAL A 157 -25.29 -5.49 11.27
N ASN A 158 -25.59 -6.17 10.17
CA ASN A 158 -24.54 -6.71 9.27
C ASN A 158 -23.79 -5.59 8.54
N ARG A 159 -24.51 -4.52 8.15
CA ARG A 159 -23.89 -3.32 7.58
C ARG A 159 -22.95 -2.63 8.58
N ASP A 160 -23.37 -2.50 9.84
CA ASP A 160 -22.54 -1.88 10.87
C ASP A 160 -21.27 -2.70 11.15
N LYS A 161 -21.38 -4.04 11.17
CA LYS A 161 -20.21 -4.93 11.23
C LYS A 161 -19.27 -4.71 10.02
N ALA A 162 -19.84 -4.63 8.80
CA ALA A 162 -19.06 -4.36 7.59
C ALA A 162 -18.32 -3.01 7.66
N LEU A 163 -19.00 -1.97 8.16
CA LEU A 163 -18.40 -0.65 8.39
C LEU A 163 -17.27 -0.67 9.41
N MET A 164 -17.43 -1.43 10.50
CA MET A 164 -16.36 -1.60 11.51
C MET A 164 -15.14 -2.29 10.92
N ILE A 165 -15.33 -3.37 10.16
CA ILE A 165 -14.25 -4.08 9.47
C ILE A 165 -13.56 -3.14 8.47
N GLN A 166 -14.32 -2.41 7.66
CA GLN A 166 -13.77 -1.45 6.68
C GLN A 166 -12.93 -0.37 7.37
N LYS A 167 -13.42 0.22 8.47
CA LYS A 167 -12.67 1.21 9.25
C LYS A 167 -11.40 0.61 9.87
N GLY A 168 -11.49 -0.61 10.40
CA GLY A 168 -10.33 -1.33 10.94
C GLY A 168 -9.24 -1.56 9.90
N VAL A 169 -9.62 -2.06 8.72
CA VAL A 169 -8.71 -2.25 7.59
C VAL A 169 -8.09 -0.92 7.15
N GLN A 170 -8.89 0.13 7.02
CA GLN A 170 -8.41 1.46 6.65
C GLN A 170 -7.38 2.00 7.66
N THR A 171 -7.66 1.85 8.95
CA THR A 171 -6.75 2.27 10.03
C THR A 171 -5.44 1.47 9.97
N LEU A 172 -5.51 0.15 9.77
CA LEU A 172 -4.34 -0.71 9.62
C LEU A 172 -3.48 -0.29 8.41
N LEU A 173 -4.12 -0.07 7.26
CA LEU A 173 -3.42 0.39 6.05
C LEU A 173 -2.74 1.74 6.26
N MET A 174 -3.38 2.66 6.99
CA MET A 174 -2.79 3.96 7.33
C MET A 174 -1.55 3.80 8.22
N ILE A 175 -1.60 2.95 9.23
CA ILE A 175 -0.45 2.65 10.11
C ILE A 175 0.69 2.02 9.30
N LEU A 176 0.39 1.06 8.42
CA LEU A 176 1.37 0.42 7.55
C LEU A 176 1.99 1.43 6.55
N ALA A 177 1.19 2.35 6.00
CA ALA A 177 1.69 3.40 5.11
C ALA A 177 2.66 4.35 5.83
N ILE A 178 2.34 4.78 7.05
CA ILE A 178 3.23 5.61 7.86
C ILE A 178 4.51 4.82 8.24
N GLY A 179 4.37 3.59 8.68
CA GLY A 179 5.50 2.71 9.01
C GLY A 179 6.43 2.48 7.82
N SER A 180 5.86 2.30 6.62
CA SER A 180 6.64 2.12 5.38
C SER A 180 7.44 3.38 5.01
N LEU A 181 6.89 4.57 5.26
CA LEU A 181 7.61 5.84 5.05
C LEU A 181 8.87 5.91 5.92
N PHE A 182 8.76 5.57 7.21
CA PHE A 182 9.92 5.50 8.10
C PHE A 182 10.91 4.41 7.68
N GLY A 183 10.41 3.25 7.24
CA GLY A 183 11.22 2.16 6.71
C GLY A 183 12.04 2.57 5.49
N ILE A 184 11.43 3.24 4.52
CA ILE A 184 12.10 3.76 3.32
C ILE A 184 13.15 4.82 3.71
N MET A 185 12.80 5.74 4.61
CA MET A 185 13.72 6.78 5.08
C MET A 185 14.94 6.16 5.78
N TYR A 186 14.73 5.17 6.66
CA TYR A 186 15.83 4.43 7.30
C TYR A 186 16.71 3.70 6.29
N PHE A 187 16.10 3.05 5.31
CA PHE A 187 16.80 2.36 4.23
C PHE A 187 17.67 3.34 3.43
N LEU A 188 17.13 4.46 2.97
CA LEU A 188 17.88 5.47 2.23
C LEU A 188 19.04 6.04 3.05
N MET A 189 18.79 6.33 4.33
CA MET A 189 19.84 6.85 5.22
C MET A 189 20.97 5.85 5.42
N SER A 190 20.64 4.57 5.65
CA SER A 190 21.61 3.54 5.97
C SER A 190 22.38 3.01 4.75
N TRP A 191 21.69 2.86 3.60
CA TRP A 191 22.22 2.17 2.44
C TRP A 191 22.72 3.08 1.32
N VAL A 192 22.32 4.36 1.34
CA VAL A 192 22.71 5.32 0.30
C VAL A 192 23.46 6.50 0.89
N ILE A 193 22.87 7.22 1.84
CA ILE A 193 23.40 8.49 2.31
C ILE A 193 24.71 8.27 3.11
N ARG A 194 24.70 7.35 4.09
CA ARG A 194 25.91 7.09 4.90
C ARG A 194 27.09 6.61 4.06
N PRO A 195 26.99 5.59 3.20
CA PRO A 195 28.11 5.19 2.36
C PRO A 195 28.63 6.30 1.46
N THR A 196 27.74 7.12 0.88
CA THR A 196 28.13 8.26 0.05
C THR A 196 28.92 9.30 0.84
N GLU A 197 28.55 9.57 2.10
CA GLU A 197 29.26 10.51 2.96
C GLU A 197 30.65 9.95 3.36
N TYR A 198 30.79 8.64 3.57
CA TYR A 198 32.09 8.00 3.78
C TYR A 198 33.03 8.17 2.59
N VAL A 199 32.52 7.95 1.37
CA VAL A 199 33.32 8.19 0.14
C VAL A 199 33.76 9.65 0.04
N ARG A 200 32.84 10.58 0.28
CA ARG A 200 33.11 12.03 0.24
C ARG A 200 34.18 12.42 1.25
N THR A 201 34.13 11.90 2.48
CA THR A 201 35.09 12.16 3.54
C THR A 201 36.47 11.61 3.17
N GLY A 202 36.53 10.41 2.61
CA GLY A 202 37.79 9.83 2.10
C GLY A 202 38.41 10.66 0.97
N LEU A 203 37.64 11.08 0.00
CA LEU A 203 38.10 11.96 -1.08
C LEU A 203 38.62 13.32 -0.54
N SER A 204 37.97 13.87 0.47
CA SER A 204 38.46 15.10 1.12
C SER A 204 39.79 14.89 1.82
N ALA A 205 39.97 13.77 2.51
CA ALA A 205 41.22 13.43 3.17
C ALA A 205 42.38 13.29 2.16
N VAL A 206 42.19 12.60 1.04
CA VAL A 206 43.21 12.50 -0.03
C VAL A 206 43.52 13.88 -0.62
N ARG A 207 42.52 14.74 -0.84
CA ARG A 207 42.72 16.13 -1.29
C ARG A 207 43.56 16.95 -0.30
N GLU A 208 43.46 16.66 1.00
CA GLU A 208 44.27 17.27 2.06
C GLU A 208 45.66 16.69 2.19
N GLY A 209 46.02 15.73 1.33
CA GLY A 209 47.35 15.08 1.35
C GLY A 209 47.47 13.85 2.25
N LYS A 210 46.37 13.40 2.90
CA LYS A 210 46.34 12.18 3.72
C LYS A 210 46.16 10.96 2.82
N LEU A 211 47.25 10.56 2.15
CA LEU A 211 47.26 9.49 1.15
C LEU A 211 47.23 8.08 1.76
N ASP A 212 47.39 7.96 3.07
CA ASP A 212 47.23 6.73 3.85
C ASP A 212 45.78 6.33 4.13
N THR A 213 44.83 7.23 3.80
CA THR A 213 43.39 6.99 3.99
C THR A 213 42.94 5.79 3.16
N ARG A 214 42.19 4.87 3.78
CA ARG A 214 41.57 3.71 3.13
C ARG A 214 40.11 3.65 3.48
N LEU A 215 39.27 3.34 2.49
CA LEU A 215 37.83 3.14 2.66
C LEU A 215 37.52 1.67 2.90
N HIS A 216 36.76 1.39 3.96
CA HIS A 216 36.21 0.08 4.26
C HIS A 216 34.66 0.20 4.24
N LEU A 217 34.08 -0.04 3.07
CA LEU A 217 32.64 -0.05 2.90
C LEU A 217 32.17 -1.49 2.76
N VAL A 218 31.22 -1.88 3.61
CA VAL A 218 30.60 -3.21 3.59
C VAL A 218 29.12 -3.03 3.29
N GLY A 219 28.58 -3.80 2.36
CA GLY A 219 27.12 -3.78 2.10
C GLY A 219 26.76 -3.99 0.65
N ALA A 220 26.56 -2.93 -0.12
CA ALA A 220 26.22 -3.04 -1.53
C ALA A 220 27.49 -3.19 -2.38
N SER A 221 27.44 -4.11 -3.36
CA SER A 221 28.60 -4.41 -4.24
C SER A 221 29.12 -3.18 -4.99
N GLU A 222 28.26 -2.20 -5.28
CA GLU A 222 28.64 -0.95 -5.92
C GLU A 222 29.53 -0.08 -5.02
N PHE A 223 29.24 0.00 -3.74
CA PHE A 223 30.06 0.76 -2.78
C PHE A 223 31.36 0.03 -2.43
N GLU A 224 31.36 -1.30 -2.40
CA GLU A 224 32.58 -2.09 -2.25
C GLU A 224 33.52 -1.89 -3.44
N ALA A 225 33.00 -1.86 -4.67
CA ALA A 225 33.77 -1.57 -5.87
C ALA A 225 34.37 -0.14 -5.82
N ILE A 226 33.58 0.87 -5.45
CA ILE A 226 34.04 2.26 -5.28
C ILE A 226 35.16 2.33 -4.22
N ALA A 227 35.00 1.65 -3.09
CA ALA A 227 36.01 1.62 -2.05
C ALA A 227 37.34 0.94 -2.54
N SER A 228 37.22 -0.12 -3.31
CA SER A 228 38.38 -0.81 -3.93
C SER A 228 39.11 0.10 -4.90
N ASP A 229 38.38 0.76 -5.81
CA ASP A 229 38.95 1.68 -6.81
C ASP A 229 39.58 2.90 -6.13
N PHE A 230 38.95 3.45 -5.10
CA PHE A 230 39.51 4.54 -4.28
C PHE A 230 40.81 4.12 -3.62
N ASN A 231 40.82 2.96 -2.96
CA ASN A 231 42.03 2.45 -2.27
C ASN A 231 43.20 2.21 -3.22
N ALA A 232 42.90 1.70 -4.43
CA ALA A 232 43.90 1.51 -5.48
C ALA A 232 44.43 2.87 -5.98
N MET A 233 43.58 3.86 -6.16
CA MET A 233 43.99 5.22 -6.54
C MET A 233 44.84 5.88 -5.45
N ALA A 234 44.41 5.83 -4.19
CA ALA A 234 45.13 6.42 -3.06
C ALA A 234 46.51 5.79 -2.89
N GLY A 235 46.62 4.46 -3.06
CA GLY A 235 47.92 3.76 -3.05
C GLY A 235 48.86 4.22 -4.15
N ARG A 236 48.39 4.32 -5.39
CA ARG A 236 49.18 4.82 -6.52
C ARG A 236 49.67 6.27 -6.30
N LEU A 237 48.81 7.12 -5.76
CA LEU A 237 49.17 8.50 -5.45
C LEU A 237 50.25 8.55 -4.34
N GLN A 238 50.11 7.72 -3.31
CA GLN A 238 51.11 7.61 -2.24
C GLN A 238 52.47 7.19 -2.80
N ASP A 239 52.51 6.11 -3.58
CA ASP A 239 53.75 5.61 -4.22
C ASP A 239 54.39 6.69 -5.12
N LEU A 240 53.57 7.44 -5.88
CA LEU A 240 54.07 8.51 -6.73
C LEU A 240 54.72 9.65 -5.91
N VAL A 241 54.08 10.08 -4.84
CA VAL A 241 54.60 11.14 -3.97
C VAL A 241 55.89 10.71 -3.27
N GLU A 242 55.92 9.48 -2.75
CA GLU A 242 57.14 8.91 -2.11
C GLU A 242 58.30 8.81 -3.11
N ASN A 243 58.03 8.30 -4.32
CA ASN A 243 59.05 8.21 -5.38
C ASN A 243 59.56 9.58 -5.84
N LEU A 244 58.66 10.58 -5.95
CA LEU A 244 59.02 11.94 -6.28
C LEU A 244 59.89 12.56 -5.17
N ALA A 245 59.50 12.39 -3.92
CA ALA A 245 60.27 12.89 -2.78
C ALA A 245 61.67 12.28 -2.74
N ALA A 246 61.81 10.95 -2.94
CA ALA A 246 63.10 10.27 -3.02
C ALA A 246 63.96 10.80 -4.17
N LYS A 247 63.37 11.01 -5.35
CA LYS A 247 64.07 11.52 -6.53
C LYS A 247 64.52 12.98 -6.40
N VAL A 248 63.66 13.80 -5.75
CA VAL A 248 64.01 15.18 -5.40
C VAL A 248 65.21 15.20 -4.43
N LYS A 249 65.18 14.38 -3.40
CA LYS A 249 66.29 14.25 -2.43
C LYS A 249 67.59 13.85 -3.12
N GLU A 250 67.58 12.79 -3.94
CA GLU A 250 68.73 12.31 -4.73
C GLU A 250 69.31 13.44 -5.61
N LYS A 251 68.44 14.16 -6.32
CA LYS A 251 68.86 15.25 -7.19
C LYS A 251 69.42 16.45 -6.39
N THR A 252 68.83 16.75 -5.24
CA THR A 252 69.32 17.82 -4.36
C THR A 252 70.72 17.47 -3.82
N GLU A 253 70.93 16.25 -3.32
CA GLU A 253 72.23 15.77 -2.85
C GLU A 253 73.29 15.83 -3.97
N ALA A 254 72.97 15.39 -5.19
CA ALA A 254 73.86 15.44 -6.35
C ALA A 254 74.23 16.89 -6.75
N VAL A 255 73.26 17.84 -6.65
CA VAL A 255 73.53 19.27 -6.90
C VAL A 255 74.43 19.87 -5.82
N GLU A 256 74.20 19.52 -4.55
CA GLU A 256 75.08 20.02 -3.44
C GLU A 256 76.50 19.48 -3.57
N GLU A 257 76.68 18.22 -3.98
CA GLU A 257 78.01 17.63 -4.24
C GLU A 257 78.68 18.35 -5.39
N LYS A 258 78.01 18.57 -6.51
CA LYS A 258 78.56 19.36 -7.62
C LYS A 258 78.98 20.78 -7.20
N LYS A 259 78.14 21.45 -6.39
CA LYS A 259 78.46 22.77 -5.89
C LYS A 259 79.69 22.79 -4.98
N ARG A 260 79.82 21.78 -4.13
CA ARG A 260 81.02 21.61 -3.28
C ARG A 260 82.29 21.38 -4.13
N ASN A 261 82.22 20.51 -5.11
CA ASN A 261 83.36 20.22 -6.00
C ASN A 261 83.73 21.48 -6.83
N LEU A 262 82.80 22.25 -7.26
CA LEU A 262 83.02 23.51 -7.97
C LEU A 262 83.66 24.59 -7.06
N SER A 263 83.24 24.66 -5.79
CA SER A 263 83.83 25.56 -4.79
C SER A 263 85.32 25.20 -4.51
N TYR A 264 85.63 23.90 -4.38
CA TYR A 264 87.01 23.43 -4.23
C TYR A 264 87.89 23.77 -5.46
N LEU A 265 87.36 23.59 -6.67
CA LEU A 265 88.05 23.97 -7.91
C LEU A 265 88.29 25.48 -7.98
N TYR A 266 87.36 26.30 -7.54
CA TYR A 266 87.50 27.74 -7.48
C TYR A 266 88.52 28.23 -6.48
N GLU A 267 88.58 27.62 -5.31
CA GLU A 267 89.64 27.87 -4.29
C GLU A 267 90.99 27.47 -4.82
N MET A 268 91.17 26.26 -5.43
CA MET A 268 92.40 25.85 -6.01
C MET A 268 92.92 26.76 -7.15
N THR A 269 92.02 27.19 -8.03
CA THR A 269 92.39 28.10 -9.12
C THR A 269 92.80 29.48 -8.61
N SER A 270 92.17 29.96 -7.53
CA SER A 270 92.58 31.22 -6.89
C SER A 270 93.91 31.15 -6.21
N PHE A 271 94.34 29.96 -5.67
CA PHE A 271 95.67 29.76 -5.09
C PHE A 271 96.81 29.65 -6.13
N VAL A 272 96.56 29.18 -7.35
CA VAL A 272 97.51 29.07 -8.45
C VAL A 272 97.74 30.37 -9.19
N SER A 273 96.85 31.38 -9.04
CA SER A 273 96.92 32.67 -9.71
C SER A 273 97.52 33.81 -8.86
N GLN A 274 98.10 33.48 -7.66
CA GLN A 274 98.97 34.29 -6.84
C GLN A 274 100.42 33.88 -6.99
#